data_d034eed5f510ea2b91d3f70024748e86
#
_entry.id   d034eed5f510ea2b91d3f70024748e86
#
_cell.length_a   1.000
_cell.length_b   1.000
_cell.length_c   1.000
_cell.angle_alpha   90.00
_cell.angle_beta   90.00
_cell.angle_gamma   90.00
#
_symmetry.space_group_name_H-M   'P 1'
#
loop_
_entity.id
_entity.type
_entity.pdbx_description
1 polymer ?
#
loop_
_entity_poly.entity_id
_entity_poly.type
_entity_poly.pdbx_seq_one_letter_code
_entity_poly.pdbx_strand_id
1 'polypeptide(L)'
;MPTIQSIKTHDFRRKLMDGAGSDAVHTDPSYGYGVTLLKADNGLEGTGIAYTLGAGTNLICEAIRILGESLEGREIEELMADFGAVQRSLAEHPGLRWLGPHKGVTHLALASITNACFDLWAKSREVPIWKLLLNLSPEELTRLIDFSYLEEVLTISEANELLHSYQATRSEREEVLKTGYPGYDTSVGWFQYSDEKICNNARAAVDAGFTAMKLKVGAKDHKHDVRRSLMVREAVGDDVRIMLDANQAWPLPQAIDACLALKDMNPFWIEEPTQPDDVSAHQKLAEVIAPVPVAVGEAVSNRVLWKNFLQAGAVGIVQADCTRLAGISEWLAVVILARKYPVRLVPHVGDMGQIHQHLVLFSHI
;
A
#
# COMPACT_ATOMS: atom_id res chain seq x y z
N MET A 1 -30.90 1.63 -9.17
CA MET A 1 -29.45 1.89 -8.98
C MET A 1 -28.65 1.00 -9.91
N PRO A 2 -27.37 1.26 -10.23
CA PRO A 2 -26.64 0.45 -11.21
C PRO A 2 -26.46 -1.00 -10.76
N THR A 3 -26.76 -1.94 -11.66
CA THR A 3 -26.58 -3.38 -11.46
C THR A 3 -25.41 -3.87 -12.28
N ILE A 4 -24.50 -4.64 -11.69
CA ILE A 4 -23.31 -5.19 -12.36
C ILE A 4 -23.77 -6.21 -13.41
N GLN A 5 -23.54 -5.91 -14.68
CA GLN A 5 -23.93 -6.78 -15.79
C GLN A 5 -22.83 -7.77 -16.19
N SER A 6 -21.57 -7.35 -16.08
CA SER A 6 -20.44 -8.20 -16.47
C SER A 6 -19.15 -7.78 -15.81
N ILE A 7 -18.27 -8.75 -15.67
CA ILE A 7 -16.90 -8.58 -15.18
C ILE A 7 -15.93 -9.02 -16.27
N LYS A 8 -14.96 -8.15 -16.58
CA LYS A 8 -13.88 -8.45 -17.52
C LYS A 8 -12.54 -8.26 -16.83
N THR A 9 -11.54 -9.01 -17.27
CA THR A 9 -10.17 -8.87 -16.76
C THR A 9 -9.20 -8.62 -17.89
N HIS A 10 -8.14 -7.88 -17.60
CA HIS A 10 -7.05 -7.65 -18.53
C HIS A 10 -5.70 -7.83 -17.83
N ASP A 11 -4.78 -8.52 -18.50
CA ASP A 11 -3.38 -8.64 -18.12
C ASP A 11 -2.61 -7.53 -18.84
N PHE A 12 -2.31 -6.45 -18.13
CA PHE A 12 -1.52 -5.34 -18.66
C PHE A 12 -0.10 -5.44 -18.14
N ARG A 13 0.89 -5.34 -19.04
CA ARG A 13 2.31 -5.39 -18.68
C ARG A 13 3.10 -4.30 -19.38
N ARG A 14 4.04 -3.69 -18.64
CA ARG A 14 4.96 -2.70 -19.18
C ARG A 14 6.37 -2.96 -18.69
N LYS A 15 7.28 -3.26 -19.63
CA LYS A 15 8.69 -3.33 -19.33
C LYS A 15 9.23 -1.93 -19.03
N LEU A 16 10.01 -1.82 -17.97
CA LEU A 16 10.73 -0.59 -17.64
C LEU A 16 12.10 -0.62 -18.31
N MET A 17 12.64 0.56 -18.60
CA MET A 17 13.88 0.72 -19.36
C MET A 17 14.95 1.37 -18.49
N ASP A 18 16.20 1.22 -18.90
CA ASP A 18 17.36 1.95 -18.35
C ASP A 18 17.55 1.83 -16.83
N GLY A 19 17.20 0.66 -16.27
CA GLY A 19 17.32 0.35 -14.85
C GLY A 19 16.23 0.99 -13.98
N ALA A 20 15.22 1.63 -14.57
CA ALA A 20 14.08 2.14 -13.81
C ALA A 20 13.31 1.02 -13.14
N GLY A 21 12.82 1.26 -11.91
CA GLY A 21 12.10 0.28 -11.11
C GLY A 21 12.97 -0.85 -10.53
N SER A 22 14.30 -0.84 -10.77
CA SER A 22 15.19 -1.87 -10.23
C SER A 22 15.43 -1.70 -8.73
N ASP A 23 15.46 -2.83 -8.02
CA ASP A 23 15.82 -2.93 -6.62
C ASP A 23 16.85 -4.07 -6.41
N ALA A 24 17.17 -4.41 -5.17
CA ALA A 24 18.14 -5.43 -4.85
C ALA A 24 17.70 -6.85 -5.25
N VAL A 25 16.41 -7.08 -5.44
CA VAL A 25 15.81 -8.38 -5.79
C VAL A 25 15.38 -8.40 -7.27
N HIS A 26 14.82 -7.31 -7.77
CA HIS A 26 14.28 -7.18 -9.11
C HIS A 26 15.17 -6.30 -9.99
N THR A 27 16.01 -6.94 -10.81
CA THR A 27 17.04 -6.23 -11.61
C THR A 27 16.54 -5.76 -12.98
N ASP A 28 15.50 -6.38 -13.55
CA ASP A 28 14.89 -6.02 -14.84
C ASP A 28 13.35 -6.12 -14.73
N PRO A 29 12.71 -5.25 -13.93
CA PRO A 29 11.29 -5.41 -13.64
C PRO A 29 10.41 -5.06 -14.82
N SER A 30 9.30 -5.82 -14.91
CA SER A 30 8.17 -5.52 -15.77
C SER A 30 6.98 -5.24 -14.88
N TYR A 31 6.47 -4.01 -14.87
CA TYR A 31 5.25 -3.72 -14.12
C TYR A 31 4.06 -4.39 -14.78
N GLY A 32 3.29 -5.11 -13.98
CA GLY A 32 2.10 -5.82 -14.39
C GLY A 32 0.89 -5.41 -13.58
N TYR A 33 -0.27 -5.42 -14.23
CA TYR A 33 -1.53 -5.11 -13.58
C TYR A 33 -2.60 -6.13 -13.98
N GLY A 34 -3.14 -6.83 -12.97
CA GLY A 34 -4.39 -7.57 -13.12
C GLY A 34 -5.54 -6.57 -13.01
N VAL A 35 -6.17 -6.25 -14.13
CA VAL A 35 -7.22 -5.23 -14.19
C VAL A 35 -8.60 -5.86 -14.14
N THR A 36 -9.49 -5.35 -13.31
CA THR A 36 -10.93 -5.65 -13.29
C THR A 36 -11.70 -4.49 -13.89
N LEU A 37 -12.58 -4.80 -14.84
CA LEU A 37 -13.59 -3.89 -15.37
C LEU A 37 -14.99 -4.42 -15.02
N LEU A 38 -15.71 -3.68 -14.19
CA LEU A 38 -17.11 -3.93 -13.87
C LEU A 38 -17.97 -3.05 -14.76
N LYS A 39 -18.85 -3.64 -15.57
CA LYS A 39 -19.81 -2.88 -16.38
C LYS A 39 -21.20 -2.97 -15.77
N ALA A 40 -21.81 -1.82 -15.52
CA ALA A 40 -23.18 -1.73 -15.03
C ALA A 40 -24.21 -1.56 -16.16
N ASP A 41 -25.48 -1.85 -15.84
CA ASP A 41 -26.65 -1.79 -16.77
C ASP A 41 -26.92 -0.39 -17.32
N ASN A 42 -26.55 0.66 -16.58
CA ASN A 42 -26.67 2.05 -16.99
C ASN A 42 -25.47 2.57 -17.80
N GLY A 43 -24.49 1.71 -18.13
CA GLY A 43 -23.30 2.04 -18.91
C GLY A 43 -22.11 2.56 -18.10
N LEU A 44 -22.22 2.74 -16.78
CA LEU A 44 -21.08 3.06 -15.92
C LEU A 44 -20.09 1.88 -15.88
N GLU A 45 -18.82 2.20 -15.77
CA GLU A 45 -17.75 1.22 -15.62
C GLU A 45 -16.90 1.52 -14.38
N GLY A 46 -16.73 0.49 -13.52
CA GLY A 46 -15.79 0.50 -12.40
C GLY A 46 -14.49 -0.17 -12.81
N THR A 47 -13.38 0.47 -12.49
CA THR A 47 -12.02 -0.05 -12.79
C THR A 47 -11.25 -0.28 -11.50
N GLY A 48 -10.64 -1.45 -11.36
CA GLY A 48 -9.73 -1.77 -10.28
C GLY A 48 -8.50 -2.49 -10.77
N ILE A 49 -7.42 -2.38 -10.01
CA ILE A 49 -6.15 -3.00 -10.36
C ILE A 49 -5.55 -3.75 -9.18
N ALA A 50 -4.79 -4.80 -9.50
CA ALA A 50 -3.80 -5.42 -8.62
C ALA A 50 -2.42 -5.26 -9.25
N TYR A 51 -1.45 -4.78 -8.48
CA TYR A 51 -0.10 -4.54 -8.96
C TYR A 51 0.78 -5.79 -8.82
N THR A 52 1.53 -6.10 -9.87
CA THR A 52 2.48 -7.23 -9.94
C THR A 52 3.78 -6.81 -10.64
N LEU A 53 4.71 -7.75 -10.71
CA LEU A 53 5.94 -7.59 -11.51
C LEU A 53 5.91 -8.43 -12.81
N GLY A 54 4.74 -8.65 -13.37
CA GLY A 54 4.49 -9.18 -14.70
C GLY A 54 4.29 -10.69 -14.77
N ALA A 55 5.23 -11.50 -14.32
CA ALA A 55 5.06 -12.96 -14.31
C ALA A 55 3.91 -13.35 -13.38
N GLY A 56 2.97 -14.19 -13.88
CA GLY A 56 1.82 -14.64 -13.09
C GLY A 56 0.63 -13.69 -13.04
N THR A 57 0.65 -12.52 -13.68
CA THR A 57 -0.53 -11.62 -13.77
C THR A 57 -1.76 -12.31 -14.36
N ASN A 58 -1.56 -13.21 -15.32
CA ASN A 58 -2.63 -14.05 -15.88
C ASN A 58 -3.30 -14.96 -14.83
N LEU A 59 -2.59 -15.43 -13.81
CA LEU A 59 -3.18 -16.23 -12.72
C LEU A 59 -4.11 -15.36 -11.87
N ILE A 60 -3.76 -14.11 -11.67
CA ILE A 60 -4.60 -13.14 -10.96
C ILE A 60 -5.85 -12.84 -11.77
N CYS A 61 -5.72 -12.65 -13.08
CA CYS A 61 -6.87 -12.45 -13.98
C CYS A 61 -7.84 -13.65 -13.95
N GLU A 62 -7.32 -14.88 -13.93
CA GLU A 62 -8.18 -16.06 -13.79
C GLU A 62 -8.88 -16.12 -12.43
N ALA A 63 -8.19 -15.78 -11.34
CA ALA A 63 -8.81 -15.69 -10.04
C ALA A 63 -9.88 -14.57 -9.96
N ILE A 64 -9.64 -13.42 -10.61
CA ILE A 64 -10.64 -12.35 -10.74
C ILE A 64 -11.90 -12.88 -11.44
N ARG A 65 -11.73 -13.63 -12.53
CA ARG A 65 -12.86 -14.21 -13.27
C ARG A 65 -13.69 -15.14 -12.38
N ILE A 66 -13.04 -16.04 -11.65
CA ILE A 66 -13.71 -17.01 -10.78
C ILE A 66 -14.45 -16.31 -9.63
N LEU A 67 -13.78 -15.39 -8.93
CA LEU A 67 -14.37 -14.69 -7.78
C LEU A 67 -15.46 -13.73 -8.21
N GLY A 68 -15.27 -13.08 -9.36
CA GLY A 68 -16.15 -12.06 -9.88
C GLY A 68 -17.52 -12.57 -10.31
N GLU A 69 -17.64 -13.85 -10.72
CA GLU A 69 -18.90 -14.45 -11.12
C GLU A 69 -20.03 -14.24 -10.08
N SER A 70 -19.69 -14.21 -8.80
CA SER A 70 -20.65 -14.00 -7.70
C SER A 70 -21.17 -12.57 -7.57
N LEU A 71 -20.59 -11.61 -8.28
CA LEU A 71 -20.98 -10.20 -8.25
C LEU A 71 -21.92 -9.82 -9.41
N GLU A 72 -21.98 -10.63 -10.47
CA GLU A 72 -22.89 -10.37 -11.58
C GLU A 72 -24.36 -10.45 -11.14
N GLY A 73 -25.16 -9.52 -11.62
CA GLY A 73 -26.57 -9.37 -11.25
C GLY A 73 -26.79 -8.65 -9.91
N ARG A 74 -25.74 -8.26 -9.19
CA ARG A 74 -25.88 -7.53 -7.92
C ARG A 74 -25.95 -6.00 -8.14
N GLU A 75 -26.82 -5.34 -7.42
CA GLU A 75 -26.93 -3.90 -7.38
C GLU A 75 -25.81 -3.32 -6.51
N ILE A 76 -25.16 -2.22 -6.97
CA ILE A 76 -23.95 -1.71 -6.32
C ILE A 76 -24.19 -1.18 -4.91
N GLU A 77 -25.31 -0.50 -4.64
CA GLU A 77 -25.60 0.04 -3.30
C GLU A 77 -25.92 -1.09 -2.30
N GLU A 78 -26.61 -2.14 -2.73
CA GLU A 78 -26.85 -3.33 -1.90
C GLU A 78 -25.56 -4.08 -1.61
N LEU A 79 -24.67 -4.19 -2.62
CA LEU A 79 -23.35 -4.82 -2.48
C LEU A 79 -22.51 -4.07 -1.45
N MET A 80 -22.48 -2.75 -1.52
CA MET A 80 -21.65 -1.90 -0.67
C MET A 80 -22.24 -1.66 0.73
N ALA A 81 -23.52 -1.95 0.96
CA ALA A 81 -24.17 -1.77 2.26
C ALA A 81 -23.55 -2.63 3.38
N ASP A 82 -22.97 -3.79 3.02
CA ASP A 82 -22.22 -4.68 3.93
C ASP A 82 -21.06 -5.34 3.17
N PHE A 83 -20.19 -4.51 2.63
CA PHE A 83 -19.08 -4.98 1.80
C PHE A 83 -18.08 -5.84 2.58
N GLY A 84 -17.96 -5.65 3.89
CA GLY A 84 -17.12 -6.48 4.74
C GLY A 84 -17.50 -7.96 4.70
N ALA A 85 -18.79 -8.27 4.68
CA ALA A 85 -19.29 -9.65 4.51
C ALA A 85 -19.01 -10.19 3.10
N VAL A 86 -19.17 -9.36 2.07
CA VAL A 86 -18.81 -9.71 0.68
C VAL A 86 -17.33 -10.02 0.56
N GLN A 87 -16.48 -9.14 1.08
CA GLN A 87 -15.02 -9.30 1.11
C GLN A 87 -14.62 -10.63 1.74
N ARG A 88 -15.20 -10.96 2.91
CA ARG A 88 -14.97 -12.23 3.61
C ARG A 88 -15.36 -13.42 2.73
N SER A 89 -16.56 -13.40 2.16
CA SER A 89 -17.06 -14.49 1.32
C SER A 89 -16.13 -14.76 0.12
N LEU A 90 -15.62 -13.71 -0.51
CA LEU A 90 -14.68 -13.83 -1.64
C LEU A 90 -13.30 -14.33 -1.16
N ALA A 91 -12.78 -13.81 -0.05
CA ALA A 91 -11.48 -14.20 0.52
C ALA A 91 -11.45 -15.68 0.94
N GLU A 92 -12.58 -16.18 1.45
CA GLU A 92 -12.73 -17.56 1.93
C GLU A 92 -13.25 -18.52 0.86
N HIS A 93 -13.23 -18.13 -0.41
CA HIS A 93 -13.71 -18.99 -1.51
C HIS A 93 -13.04 -20.37 -1.48
N PRO A 94 -13.81 -21.47 -1.25
CA PRO A 94 -13.24 -22.78 -0.94
C PRO A 94 -12.37 -23.33 -2.06
N GLY A 95 -12.71 -23.06 -3.34
CA GLY A 95 -11.96 -23.51 -4.49
C GLY A 95 -10.61 -22.83 -4.70
N LEU A 96 -10.40 -21.65 -4.10
CA LEU A 96 -9.15 -20.88 -4.23
C LEU A 96 -8.31 -20.87 -2.95
N ARG A 97 -8.79 -21.50 -1.88
CA ARG A 97 -8.15 -21.46 -0.56
C ARG A 97 -6.67 -21.90 -0.55
N TRP A 98 -6.31 -22.87 -1.40
CA TRP A 98 -4.93 -23.36 -1.51
C TRP A 98 -4.01 -22.47 -2.36
N LEU A 99 -4.57 -21.50 -3.08
CA LEU A 99 -3.81 -20.52 -3.86
C LEU A 99 -3.45 -19.25 -3.06
N GLY A 100 -3.61 -19.29 -1.76
CA GLY A 100 -3.25 -18.23 -0.83
C GLY A 100 -4.46 -17.65 -0.09
N PRO A 101 -4.90 -18.28 1.04
CA PRO A 101 -5.88 -17.64 1.91
C PRO A 101 -5.26 -16.39 2.52
N HIS A 102 -5.93 -15.25 2.33
CA HIS A 102 -5.51 -13.93 2.83
C HIS A 102 -4.10 -13.48 2.35
N LYS A 103 -3.57 -14.08 1.27
CA LYS A 103 -2.28 -13.76 0.66
C LYS A 103 -2.24 -14.23 -0.81
N GLY A 104 -1.27 -13.76 -1.58
CA GLY A 104 -0.94 -14.26 -2.92
C GLY A 104 -2.04 -14.03 -3.96
N VAL A 105 -2.22 -15.00 -4.86
CA VAL A 105 -3.10 -14.87 -6.04
C VAL A 105 -4.53 -14.45 -5.68
N THR A 106 -5.13 -15.10 -4.70
CA THR A 106 -6.51 -14.78 -4.27
C THR A 106 -6.62 -13.36 -3.74
N HIS A 107 -5.68 -12.94 -2.92
CA HIS A 107 -5.72 -11.62 -2.27
C HIS A 107 -5.44 -10.47 -3.25
N LEU A 108 -4.54 -10.70 -4.22
CA LEU A 108 -4.31 -9.76 -5.33
C LEU A 108 -5.53 -9.66 -6.24
N ALA A 109 -6.20 -10.78 -6.53
CA ALA A 109 -7.47 -10.74 -7.29
C ALA A 109 -8.55 -9.94 -6.55
N LEU A 110 -8.67 -10.13 -5.23
CA LEU A 110 -9.57 -9.34 -4.39
C LEU A 110 -9.25 -7.85 -4.42
N ALA A 111 -7.97 -7.47 -4.42
CA ALA A 111 -7.57 -6.07 -4.53
C ALA A 111 -8.17 -5.42 -5.78
N SER A 112 -8.02 -6.08 -6.93
CA SER A 112 -8.55 -5.58 -8.19
C SER A 112 -10.08 -5.49 -8.18
N ILE A 113 -10.78 -6.54 -7.71
CA ILE A 113 -12.25 -6.57 -7.63
C ILE A 113 -12.78 -5.50 -6.68
N THR A 114 -12.24 -5.43 -5.46
CA THR A 114 -12.65 -4.48 -4.44
C THR A 114 -12.48 -3.04 -4.93
N ASN A 115 -11.31 -2.73 -5.50
CA ASN A 115 -11.05 -1.40 -6.02
C ASN A 115 -12.01 -1.02 -7.15
N ALA A 116 -12.40 -1.98 -8.02
CA ALA A 116 -13.39 -1.77 -9.07
C ALA A 116 -14.80 -1.52 -8.51
N CYS A 117 -15.19 -2.21 -7.42
CA CYS A 117 -16.47 -1.98 -6.75
C CYS A 117 -16.54 -0.57 -6.17
N PHE A 118 -15.49 -0.12 -5.46
CA PHE A 118 -15.43 1.24 -4.92
C PHE A 118 -15.41 2.31 -6.01
N ASP A 119 -14.71 2.09 -7.12
CA ASP A 119 -14.71 3.01 -8.26
C ASP A 119 -16.10 3.11 -8.91
N LEU A 120 -16.78 1.99 -9.14
CA LEU A 120 -18.15 1.98 -9.67
C LEU A 120 -19.11 2.69 -8.72
N TRP A 121 -19.00 2.43 -7.42
CA TRP A 121 -19.85 3.07 -6.41
C TRP A 121 -19.62 4.57 -6.34
N ALA A 122 -18.38 5.04 -6.34
CA ALA A 122 -18.05 6.46 -6.36
C ALA A 122 -18.59 7.17 -7.61
N LYS A 123 -18.45 6.54 -8.78
CA LYS A 123 -19.00 7.03 -10.06
C LYS A 123 -20.53 7.07 -10.05
N SER A 124 -21.19 6.07 -9.47
CA SER A 124 -22.65 6.04 -9.37
C SER A 124 -23.21 7.16 -8.48
N ARG A 125 -22.41 7.64 -7.53
CA ARG A 125 -22.73 8.78 -6.66
C ARG A 125 -22.14 10.12 -7.15
N GLU A 126 -21.48 10.12 -8.30
CA GLU A 126 -20.86 11.30 -8.93
C GLU A 126 -19.86 12.04 -8.02
N VAL A 127 -19.13 11.31 -7.19
CA VAL A 127 -18.11 11.85 -6.27
C VAL A 127 -16.81 11.08 -6.38
N PRO A 128 -15.64 11.71 -6.11
CA PRO A 128 -14.39 10.99 -6.02
C PRO A 128 -14.35 10.08 -4.77
N ILE A 129 -13.57 8.98 -4.83
CA ILE A 129 -13.51 7.97 -3.76
C ILE A 129 -13.22 8.59 -2.39
N TRP A 130 -12.28 9.53 -2.28
CA TRP A 130 -11.98 10.17 -1.00
C TRP A 130 -13.20 10.86 -0.39
N LYS A 131 -13.97 11.54 -1.22
CA LYS A 131 -15.19 12.26 -0.79
C LYS A 131 -16.33 11.29 -0.48
N LEU A 132 -16.45 10.22 -1.28
CA LEU A 132 -17.39 9.13 -0.98
C LEU A 132 -17.15 8.62 0.44
N LEU A 133 -15.92 8.20 0.76
CA LEU A 133 -15.56 7.66 2.07
C LEU A 133 -15.77 8.67 3.21
N LEU A 134 -15.41 9.94 3.01
CA LEU A 134 -15.62 10.99 4.01
C LEU A 134 -17.09 11.36 4.24
N ASN A 135 -17.97 11.05 3.31
CA ASN A 135 -19.41 11.32 3.43
C ASN A 135 -20.17 10.19 4.14
N LEU A 136 -19.52 9.04 4.37
CA LEU A 136 -20.09 7.93 5.13
C LEU A 136 -20.03 8.21 6.63
N SER A 137 -21.02 7.71 7.36
CA SER A 137 -20.94 7.65 8.82
C SER A 137 -19.90 6.64 9.27
N PRO A 138 -19.38 6.72 10.50
CA PRO A 138 -18.52 5.68 11.08
C PRO A 138 -19.10 4.27 10.96
N GLU A 139 -20.40 4.11 11.20
CA GLU A 139 -21.11 2.84 11.10
C GLU A 139 -21.21 2.32 9.66
N GLU A 140 -21.35 3.21 8.67
CA GLU A 140 -21.28 2.83 7.26
C GLU A 140 -19.87 2.44 6.85
N LEU A 141 -18.84 3.17 7.30
CA LEU A 141 -17.44 2.83 7.05
C LEU A 141 -17.05 1.48 7.64
N THR A 142 -17.47 1.17 8.88
CA THR A 142 -17.14 -0.11 9.52
C THR A 142 -17.83 -1.29 8.85
N ARG A 143 -19.01 -1.13 8.24
CA ARG A 143 -19.65 -2.16 7.41
C ARG A 143 -18.90 -2.49 6.11
N LEU A 144 -18.00 -1.61 5.66
CA LEU A 144 -17.13 -1.90 4.51
C LEU A 144 -15.96 -2.83 4.86
N ILE A 145 -15.73 -3.13 6.14
CA ILE A 145 -14.54 -3.81 6.65
C ILE A 145 -14.89 -5.20 7.19
N ASP A 146 -14.08 -6.18 6.83
CA ASP A 146 -14.09 -7.48 7.51
C ASP A 146 -13.25 -7.41 8.80
N PHE A 147 -13.91 -7.43 9.96
CA PHE A 147 -13.28 -7.41 11.28
C PHE A 147 -12.83 -8.78 11.80
N SER A 148 -13.05 -9.86 11.04
CA SER A 148 -12.63 -11.20 11.48
C SER A 148 -11.15 -11.22 11.85
N TYR A 149 -10.84 -11.84 12.99
CA TYR A 149 -9.49 -11.95 13.56
C TYR A 149 -8.87 -10.64 14.05
N LEU A 150 -9.67 -9.59 14.21
CA LEU A 150 -9.25 -8.32 14.82
C LEU A 150 -9.89 -8.09 16.19
N GLU A 151 -10.91 -8.83 16.56
CA GLU A 151 -11.81 -8.55 17.69
C GLU A 151 -11.07 -8.42 19.04
N GLU A 152 -9.94 -9.12 19.21
CA GLU A 152 -9.12 -9.03 20.42
C GLU A 152 -8.29 -7.73 20.51
N VAL A 153 -8.13 -7.00 19.40
CA VAL A 153 -7.35 -5.76 19.35
C VAL A 153 -8.16 -4.57 18.88
N LEU A 154 -9.23 -4.79 18.12
CA LEU A 154 -10.05 -3.72 17.55
C LEU A 154 -11.48 -4.24 17.35
N THR A 155 -12.38 -3.87 18.22
CA THR A 155 -13.81 -4.14 18.05
C THR A 155 -14.46 -3.10 17.11
N ILE A 156 -15.63 -3.43 16.57
CA ILE A 156 -16.42 -2.50 15.75
C ILE A 156 -16.79 -1.25 16.54
N SER A 157 -17.12 -1.38 17.84
CA SER A 157 -17.43 -0.24 18.72
C SER A 157 -16.25 0.71 18.85
N GLU A 158 -15.05 0.18 19.14
CA GLU A 158 -13.83 0.99 19.23
C GLU A 158 -13.47 1.66 17.91
N ALA A 159 -13.69 0.96 16.77
CA ALA A 159 -13.47 1.53 15.46
C ALA A 159 -14.42 2.71 15.18
N ASN A 160 -15.72 2.57 15.53
CA ASN A 160 -16.69 3.65 15.41
C ASN A 160 -16.35 4.84 16.31
N GLU A 161 -16.00 4.61 17.58
CA GLU A 161 -15.57 5.67 18.51
C GLU A 161 -14.35 6.45 17.97
N LEU A 162 -13.36 5.73 17.44
CA LEU A 162 -12.18 6.32 16.83
C LEU A 162 -12.56 7.19 15.62
N LEU A 163 -13.38 6.69 14.71
CA LEU A 163 -13.83 7.42 13.52
C LEU A 163 -14.66 8.66 13.90
N HIS A 164 -15.57 8.58 14.88
CA HIS A 164 -16.30 9.72 15.41
C HIS A 164 -15.36 10.81 15.97
N SER A 165 -14.30 10.41 16.69
CA SER A 165 -13.33 11.36 17.23
C SER A 165 -12.60 12.15 16.13
N TYR A 166 -12.32 11.51 15.00
CA TYR A 166 -11.71 12.17 13.83
C TYR A 166 -12.68 13.09 13.09
N GLN A 167 -13.97 12.77 13.02
CA GLN A 167 -14.97 13.65 12.43
C GLN A 167 -15.05 15.00 13.14
N ALA A 168 -14.89 15.04 14.45
CA ALA A 168 -14.99 16.26 15.24
C ALA A 168 -13.97 17.35 14.85
N THR A 169 -12.81 16.97 14.32
CA THR A 169 -11.73 17.88 13.92
C THR A 169 -11.50 17.92 12.41
N ARG A 170 -12.39 17.33 11.64
CA ARG A 170 -12.27 17.16 10.18
C ARG A 170 -12.02 18.49 9.45
N SER A 171 -12.75 19.54 9.79
CA SER A 171 -12.68 20.85 9.12
C SER A 171 -11.30 21.47 9.12
N GLU A 172 -10.51 21.23 10.19
CA GLU A 172 -9.13 21.71 10.30
C GLU A 172 -8.21 21.01 9.30
N ARG A 173 -8.43 19.72 9.07
CA ARG A 173 -7.62 18.91 8.16
C ARG A 173 -8.00 19.06 6.69
N GLU A 174 -9.20 19.54 6.38
CA GLU A 174 -9.64 19.85 5.02
C GLU A 174 -8.82 20.97 4.37
N GLU A 175 -8.02 21.73 5.13
CA GLU A 175 -7.11 22.75 4.60
C GLU A 175 -6.10 22.16 3.60
N VAL A 176 -5.77 20.87 3.73
CA VAL A 176 -4.92 20.14 2.77
C VAL A 176 -5.44 20.18 1.33
N LEU A 177 -6.74 20.33 1.14
CA LEU A 177 -7.36 20.43 -0.19
C LEU A 177 -6.95 21.72 -0.93
N LYS A 178 -6.54 22.76 -0.18
CA LYS A 178 -6.05 24.02 -0.73
C LYS A 178 -4.53 24.03 -0.93
N THR A 179 -3.79 23.44 -0.01
CA THR A 179 -2.32 23.48 0.02
C THR A 179 -1.65 22.31 -0.68
N GLY A 180 -2.38 21.22 -0.92
CA GLY A 180 -1.86 19.94 -1.37
C GLY A 180 -1.27 19.09 -0.24
N TYR A 181 -1.20 17.78 -0.46
CA TYR A 181 -0.56 16.84 0.46
C TYR A 181 0.87 16.59 0.02
N PRO A 182 1.88 16.64 0.92
CA PRO A 182 3.27 16.48 0.53
C PRO A 182 3.56 15.05 0.06
N GLY A 183 4.30 14.93 -1.03
CA GLY A 183 4.83 13.68 -1.55
C GLY A 183 6.34 13.57 -1.45
N TYR A 184 6.88 12.44 -1.82
CA TYR A 184 8.32 12.21 -1.94
C TYR A 184 8.66 11.54 -3.27
N ASP A 185 9.88 11.75 -3.77
CA ASP A 185 10.33 11.12 -5.01
C ASP A 185 10.92 9.74 -4.74
N THR A 186 10.35 8.69 -5.33
CA THR A 186 10.81 7.31 -5.23
C THR A 186 11.73 6.91 -6.37
N SER A 187 11.87 7.77 -7.40
CA SER A 187 12.60 7.46 -8.63
C SER A 187 14.04 7.93 -8.63
N VAL A 188 14.46 8.63 -7.61
CA VAL A 188 15.81 9.22 -7.51
C VAL A 188 16.89 8.16 -7.63
N GLY A 189 16.76 7.07 -6.88
CA GLY A 189 17.84 6.14 -6.67
C GLY A 189 17.49 4.68 -6.91
N TRP A 190 17.05 4.29 -8.12
CA TRP A 190 16.90 2.88 -8.47
C TRP A 190 18.25 2.15 -8.37
N PHE A 191 18.19 0.87 -8.04
CA PHE A 191 19.37 0.11 -7.66
C PHE A 191 20.46 0.05 -8.74
N GLN A 192 20.07 -0.05 -10.02
CA GLN A 192 21.00 -0.11 -11.15
C GLN A 192 21.45 1.25 -11.69
N TYR A 193 20.97 2.36 -11.13
CA TYR A 193 21.43 3.66 -11.57
C TYR A 193 22.89 3.91 -11.16
N SER A 194 23.67 4.57 -12.04
CA SER A 194 25.00 5.01 -11.71
C SER A 194 24.99 6.07 -10.61
N ASP A 195 26.08 6.18 -9.88
CA ASP A 195 26.26 7.18 -8.82
C ASP A 195 26.00 8.61 -9.33
N GLU A 196 26.51 8.93 -10.53
CA GLU A 196 26.27 10.23 -11.18
C GLU A 196 24.78 10.47 -11.45
N LYS A 197 24.08 9.47 -12.02
CA LYS A 197 22.65 9.57 -12.30
C LYS A 197 21.84 9.79 -11.03
N ILE A 198 22.16 9.08 -9.95
CA ILE A 198 21.47 9.23 -8.65
C ILE A 198 21.65 10.64 -8.09
N CYS A 199 22.88 11.16 -8.08
CA CYS A 199 23.13 12.51 -7.57
C CYS A 199 22.46 13.58 -8.44
N ASN A 200 22.43 13.42 -9.76
CA ASN A 200 21.74 14.33 -10.65
C ASN A 200 20.23 14.30 -10.46
N ASN A 201 19.62 13.10 -10.34
CA ASN A 201 18.21 12.95 -10.03
C ASN A 201 17.85 13.56 -8.67
N ALA A 202 18.70 13.37 -7.66
CA ALA A 202 18.47 13.91 -6.33
C ALA A 202 18.45 15.44 -6.33
N ARG A 203 19.40 16.09 -7.02
CA ARG A 203 19.40 17.56 -7.19
C ARG A 203 18.17 18.03 -7.96
N ALA A 204 17.83 17.34 -9.06
CA ALA A 204 16.65 17.69 -9.86
C ALA A 204 15.35 17.56 -9.06
N ALA A 205 15.23 16.56 -8.17
CA ALA A 205 14.08 16.43 -7.28
C ALA A 205 13.98 17.61 -6.29
N VAL A 206 15.12 18.05 -5.72
CA VAL A 206 15.16 19.25 -4.85
C VAL A 206 14.76 20.51 -5.64
N ASP A 207 15.29 20.68 -6.84
CA ASP A 207 14.98 21.82 -7.73
C ASP A 207 13.48 21.82 -8.12
N ALA A 208 12.86 20.64 -8.20
CA ALA A 208 11.41 20.47 -8.42
C ALA A 208 10.56 20.70 -7.15
N GLY A 209 11.17 20.96 -6.00
CA GLY A 209 10.50 21.27 -4.75
C GLY A 209 10.25 20.07 -3.83
N PHE A 210 10.78 18.88 -4.12
CA PHE A 210 10.70 17.75 -3.21
C PHE A 210 11.62 17.96 -2.01
N THR A 211 11.07 17.72 -0.81
CA THR A 211 11.79 17.76 0.47
C THR A 211 12.08 16.38 1.03
N ALA A 212 11.71 15.35 0.29
CA ALA A 212 11.88 13.96 0.68
C ALA A 212 12.08 13.07 -0.56
N MET A 213 12.94 12.05 -0.45
CA MET A 213 13.24 11.12 -1.53
C MET A 213 13.64 9.74 -1.02
N LYS A 214 13.43 8.71 -1.84
CA LYS A 214 13.76 7.32 -1.51
C LYS A 214 14.91 6.79 -2.38
N LEU A 215 15.86 6.10 -1.74
CA LEU A 215 17.01 5.45 -2.35
C LEU A 215 16.92 3.95 -2.15
N LYS A 216 17.12 3.16 -3.20
CA LYS A 216 17.22 1.71 -3.11
C LYS A 216 18.59 1.30 -2.56
N VAL A 217 18.56 0.44 -1.54
CA VAL A 217 19.69 -0.23 -0.89
C VAL A 217 19.45 -1.74 -0.94
N GLY A 218 20.25 -2.57 -0.26
CA GLY A 218 20.07 -4.01 -0.26
C GLY A 218 21.23 -4.78 -0.89
N ALA A 219 22.36 -4.13 -1.11
CA ALA A 219 23.55 -4.79 -1.62
C ALA A 219 24.07 -5.87 -0.68
N LYS A 220 24.74 -6.91 -1.22
CA LYS A 220 25.42 -7.94 -0.43
C LYS A 220 26.49 -7.34 0.49
N ASP A 221 27.23 -6.34 0.00
CA ASP A 221 28.13 -5.52 0.79
C ASP A 221 27.47 -4.19 1.12
N HIS A 222 27.00 -4.03 2.34
CA HIS A 222 26.33 -2.81 2.81
C HIS A 222 27.22 -1.55 2.73
N LYS A 223 28.55 -1.69 2.62
CA LYS A 223 29.45 -0.53 2.40
C LYS A 223 29.12 0.20 1.09
N HIS A 224 28.69 -0.54 0.07
CA HIS A 224 28.19 0.06 -1.16
C HIS A 224 26.97 0.96 -0.91
N ASP A 225 25.99 0.48 -0.12
CA ASP A 225 24.79 1.21 0.19
C ASP A 225 25.08 2.44 1.06
N VAL A 226 25.96 2.31 2.06
CA VAL A 226 26.41 3.43 2.89
C VAL A 226 27.06 4.51 2.03
N ARG A 227 27.99 4.14 1.15
CA ARG A 227 28.65 5.09 0.25
C ARG A 227 27.65 5.82 -0.63
N ARG A 228 26.73 5.09 -1.29
CA ARG A 228 25.70 5.69 -2.17
C ARG A 228 24.78 6.65 -1.41
N SER A 229 24.39 6.26 -0.22
CA SER A 229 23.51 7.06 0.62
C SER A 229 24.21 8.34 1.10
N LEU A 230 25.50 8.26 1.47
CA LEU A 230 26.33 9.45 1.82
C LEU A 230 26.47 10.41 0.64
N MET A 231 26.69 9.88 -0.57
CA MET A 231 26.77 10.71 -1.79
C MET A 231 25.46 11.46 -2.05
N VAL A 232 24.30 10.82 -1.84
CA VAL A 232 23.01 11.50 -1.98
C VAL A 232 22.84 12.56 -0.90
N ARG A 233 23.18 12.26 0.37
CA ARG A 233 23.15 13.22 1.48
C ARG A 233 24.01 14.44 1.18
N GLU A 234 25.24 14.25 0.71
CA GLU A 234 26.14 15.33 0.31
C GLU A 234 25.55 16.17 -0.86
N ALA A 235 24.88 15.51 -1.82
CA ALA A 235 24.30 16.19 -2.97
C ALA A 235 23.09 17.07 -2.65
N VAL A 236 22.29 16.75 -1.60
CA VAL A 236 21.02 17.42 -1.28
C VAL A 236 21.01 18.16 0.05
N GLY A 237 22.04 18.00 0.90
CA GLY A 237 22.11 18.63 2.22
C GLY A 237 21.25 17.93 3.30
N ASP A 238 21.28 18.49 4.53
CA ASP A 238 20.69 17.87 5.72
C ASP A 238 19.18 18.07 5.85
N ASP A 239 18.63 19.09 5.19
CA ASP A 239 17.19 19.42 5.27
C ASP A 239 16.30 18.47 4.50
N VAL A 240 16.84 17.67 3.57
CA VAL A 240 16.10 16.72 2.77
C VAL A 240 15.99 15.38 3.50
N ARG A 241 14.77 14.87 3.62
CA ARG A 241 14.51 13.54 4.20
C ARG A 241 14.88 12.46 3.20
N ILE A 242 15.79 11.56 3.58
CA ILE A 242 16.18 10.42 2.76
C ILE A 242 15.61 9.16 3.39
N MET A 243 14.85 8.39 2.62
CA MET A 243 14.34 7.08 2.95
C MET A 243 15.20 6.02 2.25
N LEU A 244 15.42 4.90 2.93
CA LEU A 244 16.22 3.78 2.41
C LEU A 244 15.34 2.55 2.30
N ASP A 245 15.35 1.88 1.16
CA ASP A 245 14.50 0.74 0.86
C ASP A 245 15.35 -0.45 0.41
N ALA A 246 15.38 -1.51 1.22
CA ALA A 246 16.19 -2.70 1.01
C ALA A 246 15.45 -3.83 0.27
N ASN A 247 14.15 -3.70 0.03
CA ASN A 247 13.31 -4.68 -0.67
C ASN A 247 13.55 -6.13 -0.21
N GLN A 248 13.59 -6.34 1.13
CA GLN A 248 13.67 -7.67 1.75
C GLN A 248 15.00 -8.44 1.48
N ALA A 249 16.06 -7.74 1.07
CA ALA A 249 17.26 -8.37 0.54
C ALA A 249 18.11 -9.11 1.59
N TRP A 250 18.00 -8.74 2.87
CA TRP A 250 18.93 -9.22 3.88
C TRP A 250 18.32 -10.26 4.83
N PRO A 251 18.98 -11.39 5.09
CA PRO A 251 18.68 -12.19 6.28
C PRO A 251 18.97 -11.39 7.55
N LEU A 252 18.30 -11.69 8.68
CA LEU A 252 18.32 -10.88 9.89
C LEU A 252 19.72 -10.48 10.39
N PRO A 253 20.74 -11.36 10.47
CA PRO A 253 22.07 -10.93 10.92
C PRO A 253 22.68 -9.85 10.02
N GLN A 254 22.56 -10.01 8.70
CA GLN A 254 23.03 -9.02 7.73
C GLN A 254 22.20 -7.74 7.77
N ALA A 255 20.90 -7.85 7.98
CA ALA A 255 20.01 -6.70 8.14
C ALA A 255 20.42 -5.84 9.35
N ILE A 256 20.77 -6.46 10.47
CA ILE A 256 21.25 -5.75 11.67
C ILE A 256 22.52 -4.97 11.34
N ASP A 257 23.52 -5.62 10.75
CA ASP A 257 24.79 -4.98 10.41
C ASP A 257 24.61 -3.83 9.42
N ALA A 258 23.82 -4.05 8.35
CA ALA A 258 23.54 -3.04 7.33
C ALA A 258 22.75 -1.86 7.90
N CYS A 259 21.69 -2.12 8.66
CA CYS A 259 20.86 -1.07 9.24
C CYS A 259 21.62 -0.23 10.28
N LEU A 260 22.51 -0.85 11.08
CA LEU A 260 23.37 -0.12 12.00
C LEU A 260 24.35 0.78 11.24
N ALA A 261 24.94 0.31 10.15
CA ALA A 261 25.84 1.11 9.32
C ALA A 261 25.13 2.28 8.60
N LEU A 262 23.86 2.07 8.24
CA LEU A 262 23.04 3.09 7.57
C LEU A 262 22.40 4.08 8.55
N LYS A 263 22.23 3.69 9.82
CA LYS A 263 21.60 4.53 10.86
C LYS A 263 22.32 5.87 11.05
N ASP A 264 23.64 5.88 10.96
CA ASP A 264 24.47 7.08 11.18
C ASP A 264 24.22 8.18 10.12
N MET A 265 23.57 7.82 9.01
CA MET A 265 23.11 8.79 8.01
C MET A 265 21.83 9.51 8.37
N ASN A 266 21.22 9.17 9.52
CA ASN A 266 19.93 9.69 9.96
C ASN A 266 18.84 9.56 8.87
N PRO A 267 18.57 8.34 8.35
CA PRO A 267 17.51 8.15 7.37
C PRO A 267 16.15 8.41 8.02
N PHE A 268 15.20 8.88 7.23
CA PHE A 268 13.83 9.13 7.71
C PHE A 268 13.10 7.83 8.06
N TRP A 269 13.38 6.74 7.34
CA TRP A 269 13.11 5.35 7.69
C TRP A 269 14.03 4.39 6.94
N ILE A 270 14.07 3.12 7.41
CA ILE A 270 14.59 1.98 6.65
C ILE A 270 13.42 1.06 6.33
N GLU A 271 13.20 0.82 5.02
CA GLU A 271 12.06 0.10 4.47
C GLU A 271 12.45 -1.34 4.13
N GLU A 272 11.59 -2.28 4.53
CA GLU A 272 11.68 -3.71 4.23
C GLU A 272 13.09 -4.32 4.37
N PRO A 273 13.75 -4.18 5.53
CA PRO A 273 15.13 -4.63 5.67
C PRO A 273 15.29 -6.15 5.55
N THR A 274 14.24 -6.93 5.86
CA THR A 274 14.29 -8.40 5.86
C THR A 274 12.97 -9.01 5.38
N GLN A 275 12.81 -10.32 5.48
CA GLN A 275 11.67 -11.10 5.01
C GLN A 275 10.33 -10.57 5.57
N PRO A 276 9.32 -10.27 4.71
CA PRO A 276 8.15 -9.49 5.09
C PRO A 276 7.18 -10.18 6.07
N ASP A 277 7.21 -11.50 6.19
CA ASP A 277 6.35 -12.23 7.14
C ASP A 277 7.04 -12.45 8.50
N ASP A 278 8.34 -12.09 8.64
CA ASP A 278 9.09 -12.27 9.88
C ASP A 278 8.92 -11.07 10.82
N VAL A 279 7.78 -11.05 11.52
CA VAL A 279 7.45 -10.00 12.50
C VAL A 279 8.49 -9.90 13.60
N SER A 280 9.03 -11.03 14.08
CA SER A 280 10.00 -11.05 15.17
C SER A 280 11.35 -10.47 14.75
N ALA A 281 11.78 -10.71 13.51
CA ALA A 281 12.97 -10.08 12.96
C ALA A 281 12.82 -8.56 12.83
N HIS A 282 11.67 -8.09 12.34
CA HIS A 282 11.37 -6.65 12.26
C HIS A 282 11.29 -6.00 13.65
N GLN A 283 10.69 -6.67 14.64
CA GLN A 283 10.69 -6.20 16.03
C GLN A 283 12.13 -6.00 16.52
N LYS A 284 12.98 -7.00 16.32
CA LYS A 284 14.38 -6.92 16.73
C LYS A 284 15.12 -5.79 16.02
N LEU A 285 14.89 -5.61 14.72
CA LEU A 285 15.48 -4.49 13.97
C LEU A 285 14.99 -3.14 14.49
N ALA A 286 13.69 -2.97 14.74
CA ALA A 286 13.13 -1.74 15.30
C ALA A 286 13.77 -1.36 16.64
N GLU A 287 14.04 -2.35 17.52
CA GLU A 287 14.75 -2.13 18.78
C GLU A 287 16.21 -1.65 18.55
N VAL A 288 16.92 -2.32 17.63
CA VAL A 288 18.36 -2.09 17.39
C VAL A 288 18.62 -0.73 16.73
N ILE A 289 17.79 -0.33 15.77
CA ILE A 289 17.99 0.90 15.00
C ILE A 289 17.27 2.13 15.57
N ALA A 290 16.55 1.99 16.67
CA ALA A 290 15.88 3.14 17.27
C ALA A 290 16.86 4.36 17.44
N PRO A 291 16.43 5.60 17.17
CA PRO A 291 15.06 6.05 16.89
C PRO A 291 14.63 5.98 15.39
N VAL A 292 15.46 5.45 14.48
CA VAL A 292 15.10 5.32 13.06
C VAL A 292 13.97 4.30 12.93
N PRO A 293 12.81 4.67 12.36
CA PRO A 293 11.70 3.73 12.23
C PRO A 293 11.94 2.69 11.12
N VAL A 294 11.48 1.47 11.36
CA VAL A 294 11.32 0.47 10.32
C VAL A 294 10.01 0.76 9.57
N ALA A 295 10.05 0.75 8.25
CA ALA A 295 8.88 0.85 7.38
C ALA A 295 8.64 -0.47 6.67
N VAL A 296 7.37 -0.91 6.61
CA VAL A 296 6.95 -2.08 5.84
C VAL A 296 5.57 -1.86 5.25
N GLY A 297 5.25 -2.58 4.17
CA GLY A 297 3.87 -2.55 3.72
C GLY A 297 3.57 -3.11 2.35
N GLU A 298 4.41 -2.91 1.35
CA GLU A 298 4.12 -3.39 0.00
C GLU A 298 3.97 -4.91 -0.10
N ALA A 299 4.61 -5.64 0.79
CA ALA A 299 4.55 -7.10 0.87
C ALA A 299 3.71 -7.63 2.06
N VAL A 300 3.19 -6.75 2.93
CA VAL A 300 2.32 -7.14 4.06
C VAL A 300 0.88 -7.27 3.56
N SER A 301 0.42 -8.50 3.43
CA SER A 301 -0.72 -8.85 2.58
C SER A 301 -2.10 -8.70 3.21
N ASN A 302 -2.24 -8.69 4.55
CA ASN A 302 -3.57 -8.72 5.18
C ASN A 302 -3.60 -8.08 6.58
N ARG A 303 -4.80 -7.73 7.05
CA ARG A 303 -5.05 -7.08 8.34
C ARG A 303 -4.53 -7.87 9.55
N VAL A 304 -4.51 -9.21 9.48
CA VAL A 304 -4.03 -10.04 10.60
C VAL A 304 -2.51 -9.91 10.75
N LEU A 305 -1.78 -9.91 9.63
CA LEU A 305 -0.35 -9.68 9.66
C LEU A 305 -0.02 -8.25 10.11
N TRP A 306 -0.79 -7.26 9.66
CA TRP A 306 -0.68 -5.87 10.15
C TRP A 306 -0.93 -5.77 11.66
N LYS A 307 -1.98 -6.44 12.17
CA LYS A 307 -2.22 -6.54 13.61
C LYS A 307 -0.96 -7.04 14.34
N ASN A 308 -0.36 -8.12 13.85
CA ASN A 308 0.81 -8.72 14.47
C ASN A 308 2.02 -7.76 14.47
N PHE A 309 2.28 -7.07 13.35
CA PHE A 309 3.34 -6.06 13.28
C PHE A 309 3.14 -4.92 14.28
N LEU A 310 1.91 -4.41 14.38
CA LEU A 310 1.60 -3.28 15.26
C LEU A 310 1.64 -3.68 16.73
N GLN A 311 1.09 -4.84 17.10
CA GLN A 311 1.16 -5.36 18.48
C GLN A 311 2.60 -5.62 18.92
N ALA A 312 3.47 -6.10 18.04
CA ALA A 312 4.86 -6.37 18.34
C ALA A 312 5.71 -5.09 18.43
N GLY A 313 5.19 -3.91 18.03
CA GLY A 313 6.01 -2.71 17.88
C GLY A 313 7.10 -2.85 16.80
N ALA A 314 6.87 -3.70 15.82
CA ALA A 314 7.83 -4.08 14.78
C ALA A 314 7.88 -3.10 13.61
N VAL A 315 6.99 -2.10 13.57
CA VAL A 315 6.85 -1.13 12.50
C VAL A 315 6.61 0.27 13.05
N GLY A 316 7.31 1.26 12.50
CA GLY A 316 7.14 2.68 12.82
C GLY A 316 6.49 3.49 11.69
N ILE A 317 6.48 2.95 10.47
CA ILE A 317 5.80 3.52 9.29
C ILE A 317 5.03 2.40 8.58
N VAL A 318 3.71 2.55 8.48
CA VAL A 318 2.81 1.63 7.77
C VAL A 318 2.75 2.04 6.30
N GLN A 319 3.20 1.16 5.39
CA GLN A 319 3.20 1.42 3.95
C GLN A 319 2.21 0.49 3.21
N ALA A 320 1.00 0.38 3.74
CA ALA A 320 -0.06 -0.41 3.11
C ALA A 320 -0.26 0.00 1.64
N ASP A 321 -0.54 -0.98 0.78
CA ASP A 321 -0.82 -0.78 -0.64
C ASP A 321 -2.14 -1.45 -1.00
N CYS A 322 -3.18 -0.68 -1.34
CA CYS A 322 -4.51 -1.21 -1.64
C CYS A 322 -4.55 -2.00 -2.96
N THR A 323 -3.51 -1.94 -3.78
CA THR A 323 -3.40 -2.78 -5.00
C THR A 323 -2.73 -4.13 -4.73
N ARG A 324 -2.21 -4.33 -3.51
CA ARG A 324 -1.56 -5.57 -3.04
C ARG A 324 -2.23 -6.19 -1.82
N LEU A 325 -2.84 -5.38 -0.95
CA LEU A 325 -3.85 -5.85 0.01
C LEU A 325 -5.11 -6.32 -0.73
N ALA A 326 -6.12 -6.82 -0.06
CA ALA A 326 -7.40 -7.14 -0.70
C ALA A 326 -8.24 -5.89 -1.07
N GLY A 327 -7.61 -4.80 -1.47
CA GLY A 327 -8.24 -3.56 -1.90
C GLY A 327 -8.58 -2.58 -0.78
N ILE A 328 -9.44 -1.61 -1.09
CA ILE A 328 -9.81 -0.49 -0.19
C ILE A 328 -10.39 -0.99 1.12
N SER A 329 -11.24 -2.01 1.11
CA SER A 329 -11.85 -2.58 2.34
C SER A 329 -10.80 -3.03 3.34
N GLU A 330 -9.82 -3.82 2.91
CA GLU A 330 -8.71 -4.28 3.76
C GLU A 330 -7.81 -3.11 4.20
N TRP A 331 -7.58 -2.16 3.29
CA TRP A 331 -6.81 -0.96 3.56
C TRP A 331 -7.44 -0.10 4.67
N LEU A 332 -8.78 0.05 4.68
CA LEU A 332 -9.50 0.75 5.76
C LEU A 332 -9.27 0.09 7.13
N ALA A 333 -9.27 -1.24 7.21
CA ALA A 333 -8.93 -1.94 8.44
C ALA A 333 -7.52 -1.58 8.94
N VAL A 334 -6.54 -1.55 8.03
CA VAL A 334 -5.14 -1.19 8.35
C VAL A 334 -5.03 0.26 8.80
N VAL A 335 -5.76 1.19 8.19
CA VAL A 335 -5.81 2.61 8.60
C VAL A 335 -6.29 2.74 10.04
N ILE A 336 -7.40 2.09 10.39
CA ILE A 336 -7.96 2.16 11.75
C ILE A 336 -7.01 1.52 12.76
N LEU A 337 -6.39 0.38 12.43
CA LEU A 337 -5.35 -0.24 13.26
C LEU A 337 -4.15 0.71 13.46
N ALA A 338 -3.64 1.33 12.40
CA ALA A 338 -2.52 2.27 12.48
C ALA A 338 -2.86 3.49 13.37
N ARG A 339 -4.11 3.93 13.36
CA ARG A 339 -4.59 5.01 14.25
C ARG A 339 -4.66 4.55 15.71
N LYS A 340 -5.13 3.34 15.97
CA LYS A 340 -5.19 2.76 17.32
C LYS A 340 -3.80 2.61 17.94
N TYR A 341 -2.80 2.23 17.16
CA TYR A 341 -1.41 2.04 17.60
C TYR A 341 -0.51 3.27 17.42
N PRO A 342 -1.03 4.47 17.27
CA PRO A 342 -0.53 5.74 16.75
C PRO A 342 0.73 5.64 15.88
N VAL A 343 0.69 4.77 14.87
CA VAL A 343 1.76 4.61 13.88
C VAL A 343 1.41 5.39 12.61
N ARG A 344 2.41 6.07 12.05
CA ARG A 344 2.22 6.87 10.84
C ARG A 344 1.93 6.00 9.62
N LEU A 345 0.90 6.38 8.84
CA LEU A 345 0.59 5.78 7.55
C LEU A 345 1.21 6.62 6.41
N VAL A 346 2.00 5.97 5.57
CA VAL A 346 2.56 6.53 4.32
C VAL A 346 2.48 5.42 3.28
N PRO A 347 1.45 5.33 2.45
CA PRO A 347 1.21 4.16 1.61
C PRO A 347 2.33 3.92 0.59
N HIS A 348 2.62 2.66 0.30
CA HIS A 348 3.28 2.27 -0.94
C HIS A 348 2.33 2.51 -2.11
N VAL A 349 2.87 2.90 -3.26
CA VAL A 349 2.08 3.31 -4.42
C VAL A 349 2.41 2.43 -5.63
N GLY A 350 1.66 1.34 -5.79
CA GLY A 350 1.78 0.45 -6.95
C GLY A 350 0.91 0.88 -8.15
N ASP A 351 0.04 1.86 -7.98
CA ASP A 351 -0.92 2.35 -8.99
C ASP A 351 -0.51 3.67 -9.66
N MET A 352 0.74 4.05 -9.53
CA MET A 352 1.26 5.33 -10.00
C MET A 352 0.58 6.55 -9.36
N GLY A 353 0.03 6.38 -8.16
CA GLY A 353 -0.50 7.43 -7.30
C GLY A 353 -1.98 7.77 -7.47
N GLN A 354 -2.73 7.10 -8.33
CA GLN A 354 -4.12 7.49 -8.60
C GLN A 354 -5.06 7.13 -7.46
N ILE A 355 -5.28 5.84 -7.19
CA ILE A 355 -6.18 5.41 -6.11
C ILE A 355 -5.63 5.80 -4.73
N HIS A 356 -4.33 5.70 -4.53
CA HIS A 356 -3.70 6.06 -3.27
C HIS A 356 -3.76 7.56 -2.95
N GLN A 357 -3.83 8.45 -3.94
CA GLN A 357 -4.10 9.87 -3.69
C GLN A 357 -5.45 10.07 -2.99
N HIS A 358 -6.50 9.35 -3.43
CA HIS A 358 -7.79 9.37 -2.75
C HIS A 358 -7.70 8.85 -1.31
N LEU A 359 -6.97 7.74 -1.12
CA LEU A 359 -6.84 7.11 0.19
C LEU A 359 -5.99 7.93 1.17
N VAL A 360 -4.97 8.62 0.68
CA VAL A 360 -4.17 9.56 1.48
C VAL A 360 -5.02 10.72 1.96
N LEU A 361 -5.82 11.34 1.07
CA LEU A 361 -6.74 12.42 1.44
C LEU A 361 -7.75 11.96 2.48
N PHE A 362 -8.41 10.81 2.25
CA PHE A 362 -9.33 10.23 3.23
C PHE A 362 -8.67 9.98 4.59
N SER A 363 -7.48 9.40 4.61
CA SER A 363 -6.77 9.11 5.86
C SER A 363 -6.31 10.35 6.61
N HIS A 364 -6.00 11.43 5.88
CA HIS A 364 -5.55 12.68 6.49
C HIS A 364 -6.73 13.46 7.06
N ILE A 365 -7.80 13.59 6.27
CA ILE A 365 -9.02 14.34 6.61
C ILE A 365 -9.90 13.57 7.59
#